data_0f75832acb1757b27feaee6337ad940e
#
_entry.id   0f75832acb1757b27feaee6337ad940e
#
_cell.length_a   1.000
_cell.length_b   1.000
_cell.length_c   1.000
_cell.angle_alpha   90.00
_cell.angle_beta   90.00
_cell.angle_gamma   90.00
#
_symmetry.space_group_name_H-M   'P 1'
#
loop_
_entity.id
_entity.type
_entity.pdbx_description
1 polymer ?
#
loop_
_entity_poly.entity_id
_entity_poly.type
_entity_poly.pdbx_seq_one_letter_code
_entity_poly.pdbx_strand_id
1 'polypeptide(L)'
;MREKKQKSSDTQQKYAYSYEYPIGRVYIAEADGAVTDVQLCPIPGTIEKETPLISKAAEMLNEYFDGRRKYFDGLPLRAEGTVFQKKAWDALLAIPYGETRSYKEQAAAIGNVKACRAVGGANGRNPISIIIPCHRVIGSDNTLTGYGGGLDVKKALLELEQK
;
A
#
# COMPACT_ATOMS: atom_id res chain seq x y z
N MET A 1 -32.00 -20.73 3.16
CA MET A 1 -30.96 -20.87 2.22
C MET A 1 -30.62 -19.62 1.50
N ARG A 2 -31.55 -18.81 1.20
CA ARG A 2 -31.24 -17.58 0.52
C ARG A 2 -30.51 -16.61 1.40
N GLU A 3 -30.69 -16.71 2.68
CA GLU A 3 -30.07 -15.83 3.60
C GLU A 3 -28.58 -15.86 3.54
N LYS A 4 -28.04 -17.00 3.14
CA LYS A 4 -26.62 -17.09 3.08
C LYS A 4 -25.99 -16.11 2.16
N LYS A 5 -26.59 -15.91 0.99
CA LYS A 5 -26.03 -14.96 0.06
C LYS A 5 -26.07 -13.58 0.61
N GLN A 6 -27.12 -13.21 1.27
CA GLN A 6 -27.18 -11.90 1.81
C GLN A 6 -26.14 -11.65 2.83
N LYS A 7 -25.86 -12.65 3.64
CA LYS A 7 -24.85 -12.49 4.64
C LYS A 7 -23.51 -12.21 4.02
N SER A 8 -23.14 -12.94 2.99
CA SER A 8 -21.84 -12.75 2.43
C SER A 8 -21.74 -11.36 1.81
N SER A 9 -22.78 -10.82 1.22
CA SER A 9 -22.67 -9.51 0.66
C SER A 9 -22.61 -8.46 1.76
N ASP A 10 -23.25 -8.68 2.88
CA ASP A 10 -23.18 -7.73 3.97
C ASP A 10 -21.79 -7.64 4.57
N THR A 11 -21.04 -8.74 4.59
CA THR A 11 -19.73 -8.73 5.18
C THR A 11 -18.70 -8.09 4.28
N GLN A 12 -19.09 -7.68 3.06
CA GLN A 12 -18.16 -7.06 2.15
C GLN A 12 -18.18 -5.53 2.21
N GLN A 13 -18.87 -4.96 3.19
CA GLN A 13 -18.99 -3.53 3.25
C GLN A 13 -17.66 -2.87 3.57
N LYS A 14 -17.28 -1.86 2.77
CA LYS A 14 -16.07 -1.11 2.96
C LYS A 14 -16.37 0.32 3.35
N TYR A 15 -15.58 0.84 4.25
CA TYR A 15 -15.64 2.25 4.64
C TYR A 15 -14.36 2.93 4.23
N ALA A 16 -14.43 4.21 3.88
CA ALA A 16 -13.25 4.98 3.49
C ALA A 16 -13.37 6.40 3.97
N TYR A 17 -12.23 7.00 4.24
CA TYR A 17 -12.16 8.41 4.61
C TYR A 17 -10.84 8.97 4.10
N SER A 18 -10.78 10.28 3.86
CA SER A 18 -9.57 10.86 3.27
C SER A 18 -9.00 11.97 4.15
N TYR A 19 -7.69 12.17 3.99
CA TYR A 19 -6.93 13.13 4.77
C TYR A 19 -5.91 13.81 3.88
N GLU A 20 -5.51 15.03 4.24
CA GLU A 20 -4.48 15.75 3.51
C GLU A 20 -3.12 15.47 4.12
N TYR A 21 -2.16 15.15 3.27
CA TYR A 21 -0.77 14.92 3.65
C TYR A 21 0.13 15.70 2.70
N PRO A 22 1.43 15.80 2.99
CA PRO A 22 2.33 16.55 2.11
C PRO A 22 2.32 16.10 0.66
N ILE A 23 2.00 14.85 0.39
CA ILE A 23 1.94 14.33 -0.97
C ILE A 23 0.57 14.50 -1.63
N GLY A 24 -0.41 15.05 -0.91
CA GLY A 24 -1.76 15.25 -1.42
C GLY A 24 -2.78 14.50 -0.58
N ARG A 25 -3.98 14.36 -1.14
CA ARG A 25 -5.06 13.71 -0.42
C ARG A 25 -4.93 12.19 -0.51
N VAL A 26 -5.01 11.54 0.63
CA VAL A 26 -4.87 10.09 0.73
C VAL A 26 -6.19 9.52 1.23
N TYR A 27 -6.67 8.47 0.55
CA TYR A 27 -7.91 7.78 0.89
C TYR A 27 -7.56 6.46 1.56
N ILE A 28 -8.14 6.22 2.73
CA ILE A 28 -7.90 5.01 3.50
C ILE A 28 -9.19 4.24 3.62
N ALA A 29 -9.18 2.95 3.28
CA ALA A 29 -10.37 2.12 3.38
C ALA A 29 -10.13 0.93 4.29
N GLU A 30 -11.20 0.48 4.92
CA GLU A 30 -11.15 -0.71 5.74
C GLU A 30 -12.41 -1.55 5.53
N ALA A 31 -12.27 -2.84 5.79
CA ALA A 31 -13.40 -3.76 5.79
C ALA A 31 -13.06 -4.89 6.75
N ASP A 32 -14.05 -5.32 7.53
CA ASP A 32 -13.91 -6.46 8.44
C ASP A 32 -12.69 -6.37 9.35
N GLY A 33 -12.41 -5.17 9.85
CA GLY A 33 -11.36 -4.98 10.85
C GLY A 33 -9.94 -4.92 10.29
N ALA A 34 -9.77 -4.74 8.99
CA ALA A 34 -8.45 -4.61 8.40
C ALA A 34 -8.43 -3.49 7.37
N VAL A 35 -7.29 -2.81 7.26
CA VAL A 35 -7.10 -1.80 6.23
C VAL A 35 -6.95 -2.53 4.90
N THR A 36 -7.76 -2.16 3.93
CA THR A 36 -7.76 -2.79 2.62
C THR A 36 -7.14 -1.93 1.52
N ASP A 37 -7.17 -0.62 1.70
CA ASP A 37 -6.67 0.30 0.67
C ASP A 37 -6.08 1.55 1.31
N VAL A 38 -5.01 2.04 0.72
CA VAL A 38 -4.45 3.37 0.97
C VAL A 38 -4.06 3.88 -0.40
N GLN A 39 -4.80 4.88 -0.92
CA GLN A 39 -4.68 5.30 -2.31
C GLN A 39 -4.67 6.83 -2.40
N LEU A 40 -4.14 7.33 -3.51
CA LEU A 40 -4.13 8.78 -3.77
C LEU A 40 -5.33 9.21 -4.61
N CYS A 41 -6.31 8.35 -4.77
CA CYS A 41 -7.53 8.66 -5.49
C CYS A 41 -8.70 8.00 -4.77
N PRO A 42 -9.93 8.45 -5.02
CA PRO A 42 -11.10 7.87 -4.36
C PRO A 42 -11.19 6.37 -4.62
N ILE A 43 -11.66 5.64 -3.63
CA ILE A 43 -11.75 4.18 -3.69
C ILE A 43 -13.20 3.82 -3.99
N PRO A 44 -13.47 3.20 -5.16
CA PRO A 44 -14.86 2.88 -5.55
C PRO A 44 -15.49 1.89 -4.59
N GLY A 45 -16.81 1.94 -4.48
CA GLY A 45 -17.56 0.97 -3.71
C GLY A 45 -17.45 1.13 -2.21
N THR A 46 -17.07 2.31 -1.73
CA THR A 46 -16.92 2.55 -0.30
C THR A 46 -18.00 3.49 0.22
N ILE A 47 -18.25 3.40 1.52
CA ILE A 47 -19.12 4.30 2.25
C ILE A 47 -18.23 5.27 3.01
N GLU A 48 -18.47 6.55 2.87
CA GLU A 48 -17.64 7.54 3.54
C GLU A 48 -17.91 7.53 5.04
N LYS A 49 -16.90 7.15 5.80
CA LYS A 49 -17.02 7.09 7.26
C LYS A 49 -15.63 6.98 7.87
N GLU A 50 -15.36 7.85 8.83
CA GLU A 50 -14.09 7.78 9.56
C GLU A 50 -14.25 6.79 10.71
N THR A 51 -13.87 5.55 10.47
CA THR A 51 -13.94 4.51 11.51
C THR A 51 -12.74 4.63 12.44
N PRO A 52 -12.79 4.01 13.63
CA PRO A 52 -11.63 4.03 14.52
C PRO A 52 -10.38 3.45 13.89
N LEU A 53 -10.51 2.41 13.07
CA LEU A 53 -9.34 1.82 12.42
C LEU A 53 -8.76 2.77 11.37
N ILE A 54 -9.62 3.43 10.59
CA ILE A 54 -9.16 4.40 9.60
C ILE A 54 -8.47 5.57 10.31
N SER A 55 -9.04 6.04 11.41
CA SER A 55 -8.44 7.12 12.17
C SER A 55 -7.07 6.73 12.72
N LYS A 56 -6.93 5.48 13.18
CA LYS A 56 -5.64 4.98 13.66
C LYS A 56 -4.62 4.94 12.54
N ALA A 57 -5.01 4.44 11.37
CA ALA A 57 -4.11 4.39 10.22
C ALA A 57 -3.68 5.80 9.81
N ALA A 58 -4.63 6.74 9.83
CA ALA A 58 -4.34 8.12 9.46
C ALA A 58 -3.35 8.75 10.42
N GLU A 59 -3.48 8.46 11.72
CA GLU A 59 -2.56 8.99 12.71
C GLU A 59 -1.16 8.42 12.51
N MET A 60 -1.07 7.13 12.20
CA MET A 60 0.22 6.51 11.93
C MET A 60 0.86 7.10 10.68
N LEU A 61 0.07 7.38 9.64
CA LEU A 61 0.59 8.05 8.46
C LEU A 61 1.06 9.48 8.78
N ASN A 62 0.34 10.16 9.65
CA ASN A 62 0.73 11.49 10.07
C ASN A 62 2.10 11.46 10.74
N GLU A 63 2.31 10.49 11.61
CA GLU A 63 3.60 10.31 12.27
C GLU A 63 4.69 9.97 11.27
N TYR A 64 4.35 9.17 10.25
CA TYR A 64 5.30 8.81 9.22
C TYR A 64 5.76 10.06 8.44
N PHE A 65 4.80 10.89 8.03
CA PHE A 65 5.15 12.11 7.29
C PHE A 65 5.88 13.14 8.14
N ASP A 66 5.70 13.08 9.46
CA ASP A 66 6.43 13.94 10.37
C ASP A 66 7.84 13.41 10.68
N GLY A 67 8.19 12.24 10.18
CA GLY A 67 9.49 11.65 10.46
C GLY A 67 9.57 10.96 11.80
N ARG A 68 8.44 10.77 12.49
CA ARG A 68 8.42 10.17 13.82
C ARG A 68 8.11 8.69 13.83
N ARG A 69 7.72 8.13 12.67
CA ARG A 69 7.35 6.72 12.57
C ARG A 69 7.98 6.10 11.34
N LYS A 70 8.58 4.94 11.49
CA LYS A 70 9.20 4.22 10.37
C LYS A 70 8.43 2.96 9.97
N TYR A 71 7.67 2.38 10.89
CA TYR A 71 6.98 1.13 10.63
C TYR A 71 5.53 1.21 11.09
N PHE A 72 4.68 0.38 10.49
CA PHE A 72 3.24 0.40 10.77
C PHE A 72 2.81 -0.85 11.54
N ASP A 73 3.65 -1.27 12.48
CA ASP A 73 3.37 -2.46 13.30
C ASP A 73 2.05 -2.32 14.03
N GLY A 74 1.31 -3.40 14.10
CA GLY A 74 0.05 -3.41 14.83
C GLY A 74 -1.15 -2.94 14.03
N LEU A 75 -0.95 -2.54 12.78
CA LEU A 75 -2.06 -2.14 11.93
C LEU A 75 -2.46 -3.36 11.09
N PRO A 76 -3.68 -3.88 11.26
CA PRO A 76 -4.07 -5.05 10.46
C PRO A 76 -4.29 -4.67 9.01
N LEU A 77 -3.67 -5.39 8.11
CA LEU A 77 -3.73 -5.14 6.67
C LEU A 77 -4.31 -6.33 5.96
N ARG A 78 -5.14 -6.08 4.96
CA ARG A 78 -5.62 -7.13 4.07
C ARG A 78 -5.63 -6.62 2.65
N ALA A 79 -4.55 -6.90 1.92
CA ALA A 79 -4.41 -6.53 0.53
C ALA A 79 -5.03 -7.62 -0.34
N GLU A 80 -6.03 -7.26 -1.14
CA GLU A 80 -6.70 -8.21 -2.02
C GLU A 80 -5.93 -8.30 -3.34
N GLY A 81 -5.70 -9.52 -3.78
CA GLY A 81 -4.99 -9.71 -5.04
C GLY A 81 -4.74 -11.19 -5.30
N THR A 82 -4.04 -11.45 -6.41
CA THR A 82 -3.69 -12.84 -6.78
C THR A 82 -2.59 -13.37 -5.85
N VAL A 83 -2.36 -14.67 -5.94
CA VAL A 83 -1.29 -15.29 -5.15
C VAL A 83 0.05 -14.64 -5.48
N PHE A 84 0.32 -14.41 -6.77
CA PHE A 84 1.58 -13.80 -7.17
C PHE A 84 1.69 -12.36 -6.65
N GLN A 85 0.62 -11.59 -6.76
CA GLN A 85 0.62 -10.22 -6.26
C GLN A 85 0.91 -10.19 -4.76
N LYS A 86 0.28 -11.07 -4.00
CA LYS A 86 0.51 -11.10 -2.56
C LYS A 86 1.95 -11.45 -2.21
N LYS A 87 2.56 -12.34 -2.97
CA LYS A 87 3.98 -12.65 -2.78
C LYS A 87 4.85 -11.44 -3.04
N ALA A 88 4.55 -10.71 -4.12
CA ALA A 88 5.31 -9.51 -4.45
C ALA A 88 5.16 -8.46 -3.35
N TRP A 89 3.95 -8.28 -2.84
CA TRP A 89 3.71 -7.30 -1.78
C TRP A 89 4.37 -7.71 -0.46
N ASP A 90 4.40 -9.00 -0.15
CA ASP A 90 5.12 -9.47 1.04
C ASP A 90 6.61 -9.16 0.93
N ALA A 91 7.17 -9.29 -0.27
CA ALA A 91 8.57 -8.95 -0.48
C ALA A 91 8.82 -7.45 -0.27
N LEU A 92 7.83 -6.62 -0.62
CA LEU A 92 7.95 -5.18 -0.38
C LEU A 92 7.99 -4.88 1.12
N LEU A 93 7.17 -5.57 1.89
CA LEU A 93 7.14 -5.36 3.33
C LEU A 93 8.46 -5.71 4.01
N ALA A 94 9.28 -6.52 3.36
CA ALA A 94 10.57 -6.90 3.88
C ALA A 94 11.66 -5.86 3.60
N ILE A 95 11.40 -4.84 2.80
CA ILE A 95 12.38 -3.80 2.51
C ILE A 95 12.38 -2.78 3.65
N PRO A 96 13.51 -2.63 4.36
CA PRO A 96 13.53 -1.72 5.50
C PRO A 96 13.34 -0.26 5.12
N TYR A 97 12.87 0.51 6.07
CA TYR A 97 12.72 1.96 5.92
C TYR A 97 14.07 2.56 5.52
N GLY A 98 14.05 3.43 4.51
CA GLY A 98 15.26 4.12 4.06
C GLY A 98 16.11 3.31 3.10
N GLU A 99 15.69 2.08 2.75
CA GLU A 99 16.42 1.26 1.80
C GLU A 99 15.63 1.08 0.52
N THR A 100 16.32 0.72 -0.54
CA THR A 100 15.67 0.45 -1.83
C THR A 100 16.13 -0.90 -2.34
N ARG A 101 15.34 -1.44 -3.27
CA ARG A 101 15.68 -2.66 -3.99
C ARG A 101 15.36 -2.44 -5.46
N SER A 102 16.06 -3.17 -6.34
CA SER A 102 15.70 -3.14 -7.74
C SER A 102 14.56 -4.14 -7.97
N TYR A 103 13.90 -4.02 -9.12
CA TYR A 103 12.87 -4.99 -9.49
C TYR A 103 13.46 -6.39 -9.58
N LYS A 104 14.71 -6.49 -10.02
CA LYS A 104 15.38 -7.77 -10.11
C LYS A 104 15.60 -8.38 -8.71
N GLU A 105 15.99 -7.55 -7.77
CA GLU A 105 16.18 -8.01 -6.40
C GLU A 105 14.87 -8.45 -5.79
N GLN A 106 13.79 -7.73 -6.06
CA GLN A 106 12.48 -8.13 -5.56
C GLN A 106 12.05 -9.46 -6.21
N ALA A 107 12.27 -9.61 -7.51
CA ALA A 107 11.93 -10.85 -8.20
C ALA A 107 12.73 -12.02 -7.63
N ALA A 108 14.01 -11.81 -7.34
CA ALA A 108 14.82 -12.85 -6.73
C ALA A 108 14.30 -13.22 -5.34
N ALA A 109 13.84 -12.24 -4.59
CA ALA A 109 13.33 -12.48 -3.24
C ALA A 109 12.10 -13.38 -3.23
N ILE A 110 11.32 -13.38 -4.30
CA ILE A 110 10.15 -14.26 -4.39
C ILE A 110 10.47 -15.54 -5.17
N GLY A 111 11.75 -15.78 -5.45
CA GLY A 111 12.18 -17.03 -6.07
C GLY A 111 12.07 -17.08 -7.57
N ASN A 112 11.95 -15.94 -8.26
CA ASN A 112 11.79 -15.94 -9.72
C ASN A 112 12.47 -14.72 -10.32
N VAL A 113 13.78 -14.83 -10.57
CA VAL A 113 14.56 -13.69 -11.06
C VAL A 113 14.12 -13.19 -12.44
N LYS A 114 13.35 -14.00 -13.18
CA LYS A 114 12.88 -13.58 -14.49
C LYS A 114 11.56 -12.85 -14.45
N ALA A 115 11.00 -12.66 -13.27
CA ALA A 115 9.66 -12.08 -13.12
C ALA A 115 9.69 -10.55 -12.93
N CYS A 116 10.73 -9.86 -13.40
CA CYS A 116 10.84 -8.41 -13.15
C CYS A 116 9.63 -7.62 -13.63
N ARG A 117 9.13 -7.94 -14.84
CA ARG A 117 7.96 -7.23 -15.35
C ARG A 117 6.71 -7.52 -14.57
N ALA A 118 6.53 -8.80 -14.22
CA ALA A 118 5.35 -9.20 -13.45
C ALA A 118 5.37 -8.56 -12.07
N VAL A 119 6.56 -8.47 -11.48
CA VAL A 119 6.74 -7.83 -10.18
C VAL A 119 6.40 -6.34 -10.29
N GLY A 120 6.90 -5.69 -11.36
CA GLY A 120 6.56 -4.29 -11.59
C GLY A 120 5.07 -4.07 -11.74
N GLY A 121 4.40 -4.97 -12.45
CA GLY A 121 2.95 -4.90 -12.59
C GLY A 121 2.23 -5.07 -11.25
N ALA A 122 2.70 -6.02 -10.44
CA ALA A 122 2.11 -6.25 -9.12
C ALA A 122 2.31 -5.03 -8.22
N ASN A 123 3.50 -4.41 -8.29
CA ASN A 123 3.76 -3.20 -7.50
C ASN A 123 2.82 -2.08 -7.90
N GLY A 124 2.52 -1.96 -9.20
CA GLY A 124 1.60 -0.94 -9.67
C GLY A 124 0.16 -1.18 -9.25
N ARG A 125 -0.16 -2.39 -8.82
CA ARG A 125 -1.51 -2.72 -8.35
C ARG A 125 -1.61 -2.84 -6.84
N ASN A 126 -0.56 -2.42 -6.13
CA ASN A 126 -0.54 -2.44 -4.67
C ASN A 126 -1.71 -1.62 -4.13
N PRO A 127 -2.65 -2.22 -3.41
CA PRO A 127 -3.80 -1.47 -2.92
C PRO A 127 -3.51 -0.66 -1.67
N ILE A 128 -2.42 -0.94 -0.96
CA ILE A 128 -2.10 -0.27 0.31
C ILE A 128 -0.77 0.46 0.14
N SER A 129 -0.81 1.56 -0.62
CA SER A 129 0.39 2.34 -0.91
C SER A 129 1.01 2.90 0.37
N ILE A 130 2.27 3.21 0.34
CA ILE A 130 3.04 3.78 1.45
C ILE A 130 3.31 2.76 2.54
N ILE A 131 2.28 2.14 3.08
CA ILE A 131 2.41 1.14 4.15
C ILE A 131 3.04 -0.13 3.60
N ILE A 132 2.55 -0.60 2.43
CA ILE A 132 3.25 -1.64 1.68
C ILE A 132 4.14 -0.86 0.71
N PRO A 133 5.45 -0.80 0.96
CA PRO A 133 6.29 0.26 0.39
C PRO A 133 6.76 0.00 -1.04
N CYS A 134 5.84 0.02 -1.99
CA CYS A 134 6.21 -0.16 -3.38
C CYS A 134 7.09 0.98 -3.91
N HIS A 135 7.11 2.11 -3.23
CA HIS A 135 8.00 3.21 -3.60
C HIS A 135 9.47 2.88 -3.38
N ARG A 136 9.78 1.84 -2.60
CA ARG A 136 11.17 1.44 -2.31
C ARG A 136 11.78 0.56 -3.41
N VAL A 137 11.04 0.28 -4.48
CA VAL A 137 11.58 -0.48 -5.60
C VAL A 137 11.85 0.46 -6.76
N ILE A 138 13.08 0.45 -7.25
CA ILE A 138 13.54 1.37 -8.29
C ILE A 138 14.23 0.58 -9.38
N GLY A 139 14.58 1.25 -10.49
CA GLY A 139 15.31 0.60 -11.57
C GLY A 139 16.71 0.21 -11.15
N SER A 140 17.29 -0.77 -11.82
CA SER A 140 18.63 -1.25 -11.50
C SER A 140 19.69 -0.16 -11.64
N ASP A 141 19.43 0.85 -12.46
CA ASP A 141 20.33 1.98 -12.64
C ASP A 141 19.94 3.15 -11.74
N ASN A 142 19.18 2.88 -10.70
CA ASN A 142 18.70 3.88 -9.72
C ASN A 142 17.70 4.87 -10.30
N THR A 143 17.11 4.56 -11.46
CA THR A 143 16.08 5.44 -12.01
C THR A 143 14.76 5.17 -11.33
N LEU A 144 13.94 6.22 -11.20
CA LEU A 144 12.59 6.09 -10.67
C LEU A 144 11.66 5.75 -11.82
N THR A 145 11.01 4.61 -11.74
CA THR A 145 10.09 4.17 -12.77
C THR A 145 8.81 3.65 -12.12
N GLY A 146 7.70 3.88 -12.79
CA GLY A 146 6.43 3.28 -12.43
C GLY A 146 5.98 3.46 -11.00
N TYR A 147 5.04 4.36 -10.77
CA TYR A 147 4.41 4.47 -9.47
C TYR A 147 2.98 4.95 -9.69
N GLY A 148 2.01 4.24 -9.10
CA GLY A 148 0.61 4.56 -9.31
C GLY A 148 0.22 5.96 -8.87
N GLY A 149 0.89 6.50 -7.85
CA GLY A 149 0.63 7.85 -7.38
C GLY A 149 1.41 8.93 -8.13
N GLY A 150 2.26 8.53 -9.08
CA GLY A 150 3.10 9.47 -9.83
C GLY A 150 4.53 9.48 -9.33
N LEU A 151 5.45 9.78 -10.23
CA LEU A 151 6.88 9.78 -9.88
C LEU A 151 7.23 10.86 -8.87
N ASP A 152 6.51 11.98 -8.89
CA ASP A 152 6.75 13.03 -7.89
C ASP A 152 6.48 12.53 -6.48
N VAL A 153 5.41 11.75 -6.31
CA VAL A 153 5.07 11.18 -5.01
C VAL A 153 6.12 10.16 -4.61
N LYS A 154 6.53 9.30 -5.54
CA LYS A 154 7.56 8.29 -5.26
C LYS A 154 8.84 8.97 -4.79
N LYS A 155 9.26 10.01 -5.49
CA LYS A 155 10.46 10.75 -5.12
C LYS A 155 10.32 11.36 -3.74
N ALA A 156 9.18 11.96 -3.45
CA ALA A 156 8.96 12.60 -2.16
C ALA A 156 9.03 11.59 -1.01
N LEU A 157 8.47 10.40 -1.21
CA LEU A 157 8.52 9.36 -0.19
C LEU A 157 9.95 8.89 0.05
N LEU A 158 10.69 8.67 -1.03
CA LEU A 158 12.08 8.24 -0.92
C LEU A 158 12.94 9.28 -0.22
N GLU A 159 12.72 10.55 -0.55
CA GLU A 159 13.49 11.63 0.10
C GLU A 159 13.14 11.76 1.56
N LEU A 160 11.87 11.60 1.90
CA LEU A 160 11.45 11.62 3.29
C LEU A 160 12.18 10.54 4.09
N GLU A 161 12.33 9.36 3.52
CA GLU A 161 12.95 8.24 4.21
C GLU A 161 14.47 8.35 4.32
N GLN A 162 15.07 9.32 3.64
CA GLN A 162 16.51 9.53 3.71
C GLN A 162 16.92 10.58 4.74
N LYS A 163 15.97 11.23 5.38
CA LYS A 163 16.28 12.27 6.35
C LYS A 163 16.70 11.76 7.70
#